data_9f11b581d7459d1e30df6d0c9c9631b9
#
_entry.id   9f11b581d7459d1e30df6d0c9c9631b9
#
_cell.length_a   1.000
_cell.length_b   1.000
_cell.length_c   1.000
_cell.angle_alpha   90.00
_cell.angle_beta   90.00
_cell.angle_gamma   90.00
#
_symmetry.space_group_name_H-M   'P 1'
#
loop_
_entity.id
_entity.type
_entity.pdbx_description
1 polymer ?
#
loop_
_entity_poly.entity_id
_entity_poly.type
_entity_poly.pdbx_seq_one_letter_code
_entity_poly.pdbx_strand_id
1 'polypeptide(L)'
;MSSTELPETRTAASPATRSRAVRVADGEELRSVALPGLTLTVRARPGTTAGLAPALYVHGLGGSSQNWSALMPLVSDLVDGEALDLPGFGDSPPPDDADYSVTGHARAVIRYLDAAGRGPVHLVGNSLGGAVSTRVAAVRPDLVRTLTLISPALPELRAQKSAWPTALLAVPGVAGLFARLTREWTAEQRVRGVLSLCYGDPRQVTDEGFRHAVEEMERRLELPYFWDAMARSSRGIVDAYTLGGQHGLWRQAERVLAPTLLVYGGRDQLVSYRMAHRAAATFRGSRLLTLPEAGHVAMMEYPEQVAAALRELITDAADVTSAEGGS
;
A
#
# COMPACT_ATOMS: atom_id res chain seq x y z
N MET A 1 3.11 2.72 61.37
CA MET A 1 2.51 2.92 60.05
C MET A 1 3.55 3.67 59.23
N SER A 2 4.33 2.94 58.48
CA SER A 2 5.43 3.49 57.70
C SER A 2 5.11 3.21 56.20
N SER A 3 4.81 4.28 55.47
CA SER A 3 4.54 4.21 54.04
C SER A 3 5.85 4.16 53.28
N THR A 4 6.15 3.06 52.63
CA THR A 4 7.31 2.90 51.75
C THR A 4 6.91 3.34 50.36
N GLU A 5 7.39 4.51 49.94
CA GLU A 5 7.31 4.99 48.56
C GLU A 5 8.28 4.18 47.67
N LEU A 6 7.76 3.67 46.57
CA LEU A 6 8.53 2.99 45.53
C LEU A 6 9.26 4.06 44.65
N PRO A 7 10.52 3.85 44.25
CA PRO A 7 11.24 4.80 43.44
C PRO A 7 10.69 4.84 42.01
N GLU A 8 10.40 6.05 41.51
CA GLU A 8 10.11 6.32 40.10
C GLU A 8 11.30 5.96 39.21
N THR A 9 11.09 4.99 38.36
CA THR A 9 12.08 4.62 37.33
C THR A 9 12.03 5.65 36.19
N ARG A 10 12.91 6.63 36.23
CA ARG A 10 13.18 7.49 35.09
C ARG A 10 13.83 6.68 33.99
N THR A 11 13.05 6.28 33.00
CA THR A 11 13.58 5.72 31.74
C THR A 11 14.25 6.88 30.97
N ALA A 12 15.57 6.83 30.84
CA ALA A 12 16.31 7.76 30.02
C ALA A 12 15.88 7.57 28.56
N ALA A 13 15.25 8.58 27.98
CA ALA A 13 14.96 8.62 26.56
C ALA A 13 16.29 8.64 25.79
N SER A 14 16.51 7.60 24.98
CA SER A 14 17.57 7.57 23.96
C SER A 14 17.43 8.81 23.08
N PRO A 15 18.53 9.47 22.64
CA PRO A 15 18.45 10.61 21.75
C PRO A 15 17.89 10.14 20.41
N ALA A 16 16.57 10.24 20.24
CA ALA A 16 15.91 10.06 18.96
C ALA A 16 16.49 11.11 18.01
N THR A 17 17.22 10.67 17.00
CA THR A 17 17.52 11.45 15.81
C THR A 17 16.21 12.10 15.38
N ARG A 18 16.17 13.43 15.36
CA ARG A 18 14.98 14.18 14.93
C ARG A 18 14.77 13.89 13.45
N SER A 19 14.06 12.81 13.14
CA SER A 19 13.53 12.57 11.79
C SER A 19 12.63 13.74 11.42
N ARG A 20 12.73 14.25 10.20
CA ARG A 20 11.83 15.28 9.70
C ARG A 20 10.39 14.79 9.89
N ALA A 21 9.52 15.66 10.41
CA ALA A 21 8.13 15.30 10.68
C ALA A 21 7.43 14.88 9.38
N VAL A 22 6.68 13.79 9.46
CA VAL A 22 5.83 13.33 8.34
C VAL A 22 4.74 14.37 8.10
N ARG A 23 4.53 14.69 6.83
CA ARG A 23 3.42 15.59 6.47
C ARG A 23 2.08 14.91 6.72
N VAL A 24 1.20 15.61 7.41
CA VAL A 24 -0.20 15.24 7.63
C VAL A 24 -1.05 16.29 6.94
N ALA A 25 -1.91 15.85 6.01
CA ALA A 25 -2.84 16.76 5.33
C ALA A 25 -4.02 17.10 6.27
N ASP A 26 -4.72 18.20 5.96
CA ASP A 26 -5.88 18.62 6.75
C ASP A 26 -6.94 17.49 6.83
N GLY A 27 -7.37 17.20 8.05
CA GLY A 27 -8.33 16.13 8.34
C GLY A 27 -7.74 14.72 8.32
N GLU A 28 -6.42 14.58 8.28
CA GLU A 28 -5.72 13.32 8.51
C GLU A 28 -5.11 13.28 9.90
N GLU A 29 -4.96 12.07 10.44
CA GLU A 29 -4.30 11.79 11.70
C GLU A 29 -3.29 10.66 11.52
N LEU A 30 -2.12 10.78 12.17
CA LEU A 30 -1.14 9.69 12.22
C LEU A 30 -1.13 9.06 13.60
N ARG A 31 -1.20 7.73 13.62
CA ARG A 31 -1.08 6.97 14.86
C ARG A 31 -0.19 5.75 14.68
N SER A 32 0.48 5.35 15.74
CA SER A 32 1.27 4.12 15.80
C SER A 32 0.46 3.03 16.49
N VAL A 33 0.44 1.83 15.92
CA VAL A 33 -0.24 0.65 16.44
C VAL A 33 0.80 -0.42 16.73
N ALA A 34 1.03 -0.69 18.02
CA ALA A 34 1.95 -1.73 18.46
C ALA A 34 1.22 -3.08 18.56
N LEU A 35 1.75 -4.09 17.87
CA LEU A 35 1.32 -5.48 17.92
C LEU A 35 2.54 -6.34 18.30
N PRO A 36 2.37 -7.55 18.84
CA PRO A 36 3.51 -8.40 19.20
C PRO A 36 4.48 -8.59 18.02
N GLY A 37 5.73 -8.11 18.13
CA GLY A 37 6.75 -8.20 17.08
C GLY A 37 6.49 -7.37 15.82
N LEU A 38 5.59 -6.39 15.88
CA LEU A 38 5.21 -5.56 14.75
C LEU A 38 4.67 -4.22 15.23
N THR A 39 5.19 -3.13 14.69
CA THR A 39 4.61 -1.79 14.90
C THR A 39 4.23 -1.22 13.54
N LEU A 40 3.03 -0.70 13.42
CA LEU A 40 2.52 -0.12 12.17
C LEU A 40 2.14 1.34 12.37
N THR A 41 2.51 2.18 11.43
CA THR A 41 2.00 3.54 11.34
C THR A 41 0.77 3.54 10.45
N VAL A 42 -0.26 4.21 10.93
CA VAL A 42 -1.57 4.32 10.29
C VAL A 42 -1.88 5.78 10.08
N ARG A 43 -2.18 6.14 8.86
CA ARG A 43 -2.77 7.42 8.49
C ARG A 43 -4.27 7.24 8.44
N ALA A 44 -5.00 7.84 9.36
CA ALA A 44 -6.45 7.82 9.40
C ALA A 44 -7.01 9.09 8.75
N ARG A 45 -8.07 8.93 8.00
CA ARG A 45 -8.96 9.99 7.57
C ARG A 45 -10.37 9.61 7.95
N PRO A 46 -10.86 10.13 9.09
CA PRO A 46 -12.21 9.83 9.55
C PRO A 46 -13.26 10.16 8.52
N GLY A 47 -14.29 9.35 8.47
CA GLY A 47 -15.45 9.63 7.63
C GLY A 47 -16.19 10.88 8.08
N THR A 48 -16.91 11.53 7.14
CA THR A 48 -17.67 12.78 7.43
C THR A 48 -18.85 12.57 8.36
N THR A 49 -19.30 11.31 8.52
CA THR A 49 -20.37 10.92 9.44
C THR A 49 -19.96 9.69 10.24
N ALA A 50 -20.45 9.57 11.47
CA ALA A 50 -20.19 8.42 12.31
C ALA A 50 -20.87 7.15 11.76
N GLY A 51 -20.23 5.99 11.95
CA GLY A 51 -20.78 4.68 11.60
C GLY A 51 -20.58 4.25 10.14
N LEU A 52 -19.79 4.99 9.36
CA LEU A 52 -19.40 4.57 8.02
C LEU A 52 -18.56 3.28 8.06
N ALA A 53 -18.67 2.48 7.00
CA ALA A 53 -17.90 1.26 6.86
C ALA A 53 -16.38 1.59 6.78
N PRO A 54 -15.52 0.75 7.39
CA PRO A 54 -14.09 0.98 7.35
C PRO A 54 -13.50 0.68 5.97
N ALA A 55 -12.53 1.50 5.56
CA ALA A 55 -11.68 1.23 4.38
C ALA A 55 -10.22 1.16 4.79
N LEU A 56 -9.46 0.23 4.20
CA LEU A 56 -8.03 0.09 4.41
C LEU A 56 -7.27 0.19 3.09
N TYR A 57 -6.26 1.07 3.06
CA TYR A 57 -5.45 1.35 1.90
C TYR A 57 -4.01 0.84 2.10
N VAL A 58 -3.49 0.07 1.13
CA VAL A 58 -2.19 -0.60 1.19
C VAL A 58 -1.32 -0.17 0.01
N HIS A 59 -0.22 0.53 0.31
CA HIS A 59 0.68 1.12 -0.69
C HIS A 59 1.57 0.10 -1.40
N GLY A 60 2.21 0.53 -2.50
CA GLY A 60 3.17 -0.25 -3.27
C GLY A 60 4.60 -0.25 -2.71
N LEU A 61 5.50 -0.96 -3.37
CA LEU A 61 6.92 -1.01 -3.04
C LEU A 61 7.54 0.39 -2.98
N GLY A 62 8.21 0.71 -1.89
CA GLY A 62 8.83 2.03 -1.67
C GLY A 62 7.83 3.16 -1.45
N GLY A 63 6.52 2.88 -1.35
CA GLY A 63 5.50 3.84 -1.01
C GLY A 63 5.34 4.06 0.50
N SER A 64 4.29 4.75 0.87
CA SER A 64 3.79 4.93 2.24
C SER A 64 2.30 5.24 2.23
N SER A 65 1.70 5.32 3.40
CA SER A 65 0.30 5.73 3.60
C SER A 65 -0.03 7.07 2.92
N GLN A 66 0.96 7.94 2.74
CA GLN A 66 0.82 9.23 2.07
C GLN A 66 0.38 9.13 0.60
N ASN A 67 0.62 7.98 -0.05
CA ASN A 67 0.18 7.76 -1.44
C ASN A 67 -1.35 7.85 -1.61
N TRP A 68 -2.10 7.79 -0.51
CA TRP A 68 -3.56 7.77 -0.50
C TRP A 68 -4.21 9.11 -0.14
N SER A 69 -3.40 10.12 0.25
CA SER A 69 -3.89 11.43 0.70
C SER A 69 -4.71 12.19 -0.35
N ALA A 70 -4.53 11.91 -1.65
CA ALA A 70 -5.34 12.48 -2.71
C ALA A 70 -6.68 11.74 -2.90
N LEU A 71 -6.72 10.42 -2.69
CA LEU A 71 -7.91 9.60 -2.93
C LEU A 71 -8.85 9.57 -1.71
N MET A 72 -8.31 9.42 -0.49
CA MET A 72 -9.12 9.23 0.73
C MET A 72 -10.16 10.35 0.95
N PRO A 73 -9.85 11.66 0.73
CA PRO A 73 -10.82 12.72 0.89
C PRO A 73 -12.03 12.58 -0.03
N LEU A 74 -11.86 12.05 -1.24
CA LEU A 74 -12.90 11.95 -2.28
C LEU A 74 -13.94 10.85 -2.00
N VAL A 75 -13.73 10.04 -0.98
CA VAL A 75 -14.63 8.95 -0.57
C VAL A 75 -14.95 8.98 0.94
N SER A 76 -14.54 10.03 1.66
CA SER A 76 -14.72 10.13 3.11
C SER A 76 -16.18 10.32 3.56
N ASP A 77 -17.08 10.59 2.64
CA ASP A 77 -18.53 10.59 2.88
C ASP A 77 -19.16 9.18 2.81
N LEU A 78 -18.42 8.18 2.31
CA LEU A 78 -18.88 6.80 2.19
C LEU A 78 -18.14 5.84 3.13
N VAL A 79 -16.90 6.14 3.49
CA VAL A 79 -16.05 5.25 4.29
C VAL A 79 -15.24 6.00 5.34
N ASP A 80 -14.91 5.28 6.40
CA ASP A 80 -13.94 5.70 7.40
C ASP A 80 -12.57 5.10 7.05
N GLY A 81 -11.69 5.94 6.48
CA GLY A 81 -10.49 5.51 5.77
C GLY A 81 -9.24 5.42 6.65
N GLU A 82 -8.45 4.36 6.48
CA GLU A 82 -7.14 4.19 7.08
C GLU A 82 -6.13 3.68 6.04
N ALA A 83 -4.95 4.28 5.98
CA ALA A 83 -3.86 3.83 5.14
C ALA A 83 -2.69 3.35 6.01
N LEU A 84 -2.19 2.15 5.73
CA LEU A 84 -1.06 1.57 6.46
C LEU A 84 0.26 1.95 5.81
N ASP A 85 1.27 2.22 6.63
CA ASP A 85 2.66 2.01 6.23
C ASP A 85 2.98 0.53 6.43
N LEU A 86 3.31 -0.18 5.34
CA LEU A 86 3.74 -1.58 5.42
C LEU A 86 5.05 -1.70 6.22
N PRO A 87 5.31 -2.84 6.89
CA PRO A 87 6.53 -3.05 7.66
C PRO A 87 7.80 -2.71 6.88
N GLY A 88 8.65 -1.84 7.46
CA GLY A 88 9.88 -1.34 6.83
C GLY A 88 9.69 -0.22 5.82
N PHE A 89 8.48 0.34 5.70
CA PHE A 89 8.17 1.49 4.84
C PHE A 89 7.49 2.60 5.63
N GLY A 90 7.56 3.82 5.09
CA GLY A 90 7.01 5.00 5.76
C GLY A 90 7.62 5.16 7.15
N ASP A 91 6.77 5.23 8.16
CA ASP A 91 7.15 5.28 9.57
C ASP A 91 6.97 3.95 10.32
N SER A 92 6.61 2.88 9.60
CA SER A 92 6.57 1.53 10.17
C SER A 92 7.96 0.92 10.22
N PRO A 93 8.49 0.57 11.42
CA PRO A 93 9.80 -0.07 11.53
C PRO A 93 9.79 -1.49 10.91
N PRO A 94 10.97 -2.09 10.73
CA PRO A 94 11.10 -3.49 10.37
C PRO A 94 10.31 -4.40 11.31
N PRO A 95 9.68 -5.48 10.80
CA PRO A 95 9.07 -6.49 11.65
C PRO A 95 10.15 -7.36 12.30
N ASP A 96 9.90 -7.85 13.52
CA ASP A 96 10.89 -8.64 14.28
C ASP A 96 11.31 -9.95 13.55
N ASP A 97 10.39 -10.55 12.79
CA ASP A 97 10.65 -11.75 12.00
C ASP A 97 11.37 -11.48 10.67
N ALA A 98 11.57 -10.21 10.34
CA ALA A 98 12.17 -9.74 9.10
C ALA A 98 11.54 -10.36 7.82
N ASP A 99 10.26 -10.74 7.86
CA ASP A 99 9.54 -11.31 6.72
C ASP A 99 8.90 -10.21 5.84
N TYR A 100 9.61 -9.86 4.78
CA TYR A 100 9.19 -8.89 3.76
C TYR A 100 8.56 -9.54 2.53
N SER A 101 8.20 -10.81 2.60
CA SER A 101 7.48 -11.49 1.52
C SER A 101 6.05 -10.91 1.39
N VAL A 102 5.41 -11.16 0.25
CA VAL A 102 3.98 -10.83 0.08
C VAL A 102 3.13 -11.50 1.18
N THR A 103 3.55 -12.68 1.65
CA THR A 103 2.90 -13.39 2.77
C THR A 103 3.13 -12.66 4.11
N GLY A 104 4.36 -12.20 4.37
CA GLY A 104 4.70 -11.44 5.58
C GLY A 104 3.92 -10.14 5.66
N HIS A 105 3.89 -9.37 4.57
CA HIS A 105 3.08 -8.16 4.50
C HIS A 105 1.57 -8.44 4.64
N ALA A 106 1.05 -9.48 4.00
CA ALA A 106 -0.36 -9.87 4.14
C ALA A 106 -0.70 -10.26 5.59
N ARG A 107 0.20 -10.98 6.26
CA ARG A 107 0.07 -11.31 7.68
C ARG A 107 0.05 -10.05 8.56
N ALA A 108 0.88 -9.05 8.27
CA ALA A 108 0.86 -7.79 8.99
C ALA A 108 -0.48 -7.05 8.83
N VAL A 109 -1.02 -7.00 7.60
CA VAL A 109 -2.34 -6.43 7.32
C VAL A 109 -3.45 -7.18 8.05
N ILE A 110 -3.47 -8.52 8.01
CA ILE A 110 -4.46 -9.36 8.72
C ILE A 110 -4.39 -9.09 10.23
N ARG A 111 -3.19 -9.09 10.81
CA ARG A 111 -3.02 -8.82 12.24
C ARG A 111 -3.50 -7.43 12.65
N TYR A 112 -3.29 -6.45 11.78
CA TYR A 112 -3.83 -5.11 11.98
C TYR A 112 -5.36 -5.13 11.98
N LEU A 113 -5.99 -5.74 10.97
CA LEU A 113 -7.45 -5.82 10.86
C LEU A 113 -8.09 -6.56 12.04
N ASP A 114 -7.50 -7.68 12.45
CA ASP A 114 -7.96 -8.44 13.62
C ASP A 114 -7.87 -7.61 14.92
N ALA A 115 -6.77 -6.88 15.11
CA ALA A 115 -6.56 -6.03 16.28
C ALA A 115 -7.46 -4.77 16.27
N ALA A 116 -7.72 -4.20 15.11
CA ALA A 116 -8.60 -3.04 14.97
C ALA A 116 -10.06 -3.38 15.24
N GLY A 117 -10.49 -4.64 14.99
CA GLY A 117 -11.82 -5.14 15.34
C GLY A 117 -13.00 -4.39 14.67
N ARG A 118 -12.73 -3.73 13.53
CA ARG A 118 -13.71 -2.85 12.86
C ARG A 118 -14.65 -3.58 11.90
N GLY A 119 -14.52 -4.92 11.81
CA GLY A 119 -15.27 -5.77 10.88
C GLY A 119 -14.67 -5.77 9.47
N PRO A 120 -15.41 -6.29 8.47
CA PRO A 120 -14.91 -6.35 7.10
C PRO A 120 -14.74 -4.94 6.50
N VAL A 121 -13.58 -4.74 5.83
CA VAL A 121 -13.19 -3.44 5.25
C VAL A 121 -13.35 -3.41 3.74
N HIS A 122 -13.49 -2.20 3.18
CA HIS A 122 -13.20 -1.93 1.78
C HIS A 122 -11.67 -1.89 1.62
N LEU A 123 -11.08 -2.96 1.06
CA LEU A 123 -9.63 -3.13 0.96
C LEU A 123 -9.13 -2.60 -0.39
N VAL A 124 -8.20 -1.65 -0.35
CA VAL A 124 -7.63 -1.01 -1.54
C VAL A 124 -6.13 -1.21 -1.57
N GLY A 125 -5.58 -1.73 -2.67
CA GLY A 125 -4.14 -1.99 -2.78
C GLY A 125 -3.54 -1.58 -4.11
N ASN A 126 -2.35 -0.96 -4.07
CA ASN A 126 -1.58 -0.62 -5.26
C ASN A 126 -0.32 -1.49 -5.36
N SER A 127 -0.01 -2.00 -6.55
CA SER A 127 1.24 -2.71 -6.85
C SER A 127 1.52 -3.87 -5.88
N LEU A 128 2.61 -3.82 -5.09
CA LEU A 128 2.87 -4.75 -3.99
C LEU A 128 1.67 -4.83 -3.05
N GLY A 129 1.11 -3.68 -2.64
CA GLY A 129 -0.11 -3.63 -1.84
C GLY A 129 -1.30 -4.33 -2.51
N GLY A 130 -1.38 -4.32 -3.84
CA GLY A 130 -2.37 -5.08 -4.60
C GLY A 130 -2.16 -6.59 -4.50
N ALA A 131 -0.91 -7.08 -4.58
CA ALA A 131 -0.58 -8.49 -4.35
C ALA A 131 -0.88 -8.92 -2.91
N VAL A 132 -0.53 -8.07 -1.93
CA VAL A 132 -0.84 -8.25 -0.51
C VAL A 132 -2.35 -8.33 -0.29
N SER A 133 -3.12 -7.37 -0.82
CA SER A 133 -4.57 -7.30 -0.68
C SER A 133 -5.28 -8.49 -1.35
N THR A 134 -4.78 -8.95 -2.51
CA THR A 134 -5.26 -10.19 -3.15
C THR A 134 -5.10 -11.39 -2.22
N ARG A 135 -3.95 -11.51 -1.56
CA ARG A 135 -3.70 -12.58 -0.59
C ARG A 135 -4.60 -12.48 0.63
N VAL A 136 -4.75 -11.29 1.21
CA VAL A 136 -5.65 -11.06 2.35
C VAL A 136 -7.07 -11.48 1.99
N ALA A 137 -7.62 -11.01 0.87
CA ALA A 137 -8.96 -11.33 0.43
C ALA A 137 -9.18 -12.84 0.15
N ALA A 138 -8.14 -13.54 -0.33
CA ALA A 138 -8.22 -14.96 -0.61
C ALA A 138 -8.14 -15.86 0.64
N VAL A 139 -7.41 -15.44 1.69
CA VAL A 139 -7.20 -16.26 2.90
C VAL A 139 -8.07 -15.85 4.08
N ARG A 140 -8.55 -14.61 4.09
CA ARG A 140 -9.45 -14.05 5.10
C ARG A 140 -10.60 -13.27 4.44
N PRO A 141 -11.47 -13.96 3.70
CA PRO A 141 -12.62 -13.35 3.04
C PRO A 141 -13.58 -12.67 4.03
N ASP A 142 -13.59 -13.10 5.28
CA ASP A 142 -14.32 -12.50 6.39
C ASP A 142 -13.90 -11.07 6.73
N LEU A 143 -12.68 -10.67 6.38
CA LEU A 143 -12.15 -9.32 6.62
C LEU A 143 -12.35 -8.35 5.46
N VAL A 144 -12.85 -8.80 4.30
CA VAL A 144 -12.88 -7.99 3.07
C VAL A 144 -14.29 -7.86 2.54
N ARG A 145 -14.83 -6.65 2.60
CA ARG A 145 -16.16 -6.28 2.06
C ARG A 145 -16.12 -6.10 0.55
N THR A 146 -15.16 -5.31 0.07
CA THR A 146 -14.84 -5.14 -1.36
C THR A 146 -13.33 -5.09 -1.54
N LEU A 147 -12.85 -5.38 -2.74
CA LEU A 147 -11.45 -5.32 -3.10
C LEU A 147 -11.21 -4.37 -4.27
N THR A 148 -10.33 -3.39 -4.11
CA THR A 148 -9.88 -2.53 -5.21
C THR A 148 -8.39 -2.70 -5.42
N LEU A 149 -8.01 -3.03 -6.65
CA LEU A 149 -6.62 -3.32 -7.03
C LEU A 149 -6.17 -2.34 -8.12
N ILE A 150 -5.18 -1.51 -7.80
CA ILE A 150 -4.62 -0.52 -8.72
C ILE A 150 -3.26 -1.02 -9.19
N SER A 151 -3.12 -1.35 -10.46
CA SER A 151 -1.88 -1.91 -11.05
C SER A 151 -1.24 -3.00 -10.17
N PRO A 152 -1.98 -4.05 -9.74
CA PRO A 152 -1.50 -5.03 -8.76
C PRO A 152 -0.29 -5.80 -9.29
N ALA A 153 0.72 -6.05 -8.45
CA ALA A 153 1.91 -6.83 -8.76
C ALA A 153 1.57 -8.34 -8.82
N LEU A 154 0.81 -8.74 -9.83
CA LEU A 154 0.49 -10.14 -10.12
C LEU A 154 1.51 -10.75 -11.08
N PRO A 155 1.78 -12.08 -11.00
CA PRO A 155 2.79 -12.73 -11.84
C PRO A 155 2.56 -12.52 -13.33
N GLU A 156 3.54 -11.94 -14.01
CA GLU A 156 3.55 -11.69 -15.44
C GLU A 156 4.67 -12.46 -16.13
N LEU A 157 4.33 -13.27 -17.15
CA LEU A 157 5.32 -14.10 -17.88
C LEU A 157 6.30 -13.25 -18.72
N ARG A 158 5.89 -12.06 -19.13
CA ARG A 158 6.68 -11.14 -19.96
C ARG A 158 6.67 -9.76 -19.30
N ALA A 159 7.39 -9.65 -18.17
CA ALA A 159 7.54 -8.37 -17.48
C ALA A 159 8.10 -7.29 -18.40
N GLN A 160 7.66 -6.07 -18.21
CA GLN A 160 8.15 -4.92 -18.96
C GLN A 160 9.65 -4.71 -18.71
N LYS A 161 10.39 -4.28 -19.73
CA LYS A 161 11.84 -4.01 -19.58
C LYS A 161 12.11 -2.92 -18.55
N SER A 162 11.23 -1.94 -18.45
CA SER A 162 11.28 -0.85 -17.47
C SER A 162 11.11 -1.32 -16.01
N ALA A 163 10.50 -2.48 -15.76
CA ALA A 163 10.40 -3.09 -14.42
C ALA A 163 11.69 -3.82 -13.99
N TRP A 164 12.62 -4.10 -14.89
CA TRP A 164 13.84 -4.85 -14.57
C TRP A 164 14.73 -4.18 -13.51
N PRO A 165 14.96 -2.85 -13.51
CA PRO A 165 15.73 -2.22 -12.44
C PRO A 165 15.16 -2.50 -11.05
N THR A 166 13.82 -2.48 -10.92
CA THR A 166 13.15 -2.81 -9.65
C THR A 166 13.31 -4.30 -9.30
N ALA A 167 13.19 -5.19 -10.30
CA ALA A 167 13.42 -6.63 -10.10
C ALA A 167 14.87 -6.94 -9.73
N LEU A 168 15.86 -6.20 -10.25
CA LEU A 168 17.28 -6.36 -9.91
C LEU A 168 17.56 -6.07 -8.43
N LEU A 169 16.77 -5.23 -7.76
CA LEU A 169 16.90 -5.01 -6.32
C LEU A 169 16.67 -6.29 -5.50
N ALA A 170 15.96 -7.28 -6.05
CA ALA A 170 15.77 -8.59 -5.43
C ALA A 170 17.07 -9.41 -5.34
N VAL A 171 18.06 -9.12 -6.18
CA VAL A 171 19.34 -9.85 -6.18
C VAL A 171 20.17 -9.44 -4.95
N PRO A 172 20.71 -10.40 -4.18
CA PRO A 172 21.53 -10.09 -3.01
C PRO A 172 22.69 -9.15 -3.35
N GLY A 173 22.84 -8.09 -2.55
CA GLY A 173 23.92 -7.11 -2.71
C GLY A 173 23.64 -6.00 -3.74
N VAL A 174 22.72 -6.19 -4.69
CA VAL A 174 22.44 -5.19 -5.74
C VAL A 174 21.86 -3.91 -5.16
N ALA A 175 20.94 -3.99 -4.19
CA ALA A 175 20.40 -2.80 -3.54
C ALA A 175 21.49 -2.00 -2.81
N GLY A 176 22.41 -2.66 -2.10
CA GLY A 176 23.55 -2.02 -1.45
C GLY A 176 24.52 -1.40 -2.47
N LEU A 177 24.79 -2.11 -3.57
CA LEU A 177 25.59 -1.57 -4.67
C LEU A 177 24.93 -0.34 -5.30
N PHE A 178 23.62 -0.40 -5.56
CA PHE A 178 22.85 0.71 -6.09
C PHE A 178 22.88 1.90 -5.14
N ALA A 179 22.63 1.68 -3.84
CA ALA A 179 22.73 2.73 -2.82
C ALA A 179 24.11 3.40 -2.82
N ARG A 180 25.20 2.59 -2.94
CA ARG A 180 26.58 3.10 -3.01
C ARG A 180 26.86 3.90 -4.28
N LEU A 181 26.43 3.40 -5.45
CA LEU A 181 26.65 4.06 -6.73
C LEU A 181 25.84 5.37 -6.86
N THR A 182 24.68 5.43 -6.22
CA THR A 182 23.80 6.60 -6.25
C THR A 182 23.90 7.47 -5.00
N ARG A 183 24.89 7.26 -4.15
CA ARG A 183 25.03 8.01 -2.89
C ARG A 183 25.09 9.53 -3.07
N GLU A 184 25.60 9.98 -4.23
CA GLU A 184 25.74 11.39 -4.57
C GLU A 184 24.50 11.97 -5.28
N TRP A 185 23.51 11.10 -5.57
CA TRP A 185 22.27 11.58 -6.15
C TRP A 185 21.47 12.35 -5.11
N THR A 186 21.03 13.53 -5.50
CA THR A 186 20.13 14.33 -4.66
C THR A 186 18.75 13.64 -4.55
N ALA A 187 17.99 14.01 -3.52
CA ALA A 187 16.61 13.55 -3.39
C ALA A 187 15.76 13.93 -4.60
N GLU A 188 15.97 15.11 -5.18
CA GLU A 188 15.32 15.54 -6.42
C GLU A 188 15.61 14.61 -7.60
N GLN A 189 16.87 14.22 -7.79
CA GLN A 189 17.24 13.29 -8.89
C GLN A 189 16.53 11.94 -8.72
N ARG A 190 16.44 11.45 -7.48
CA ARG A 190 15.74 10.21 -7.16
C ARG A 190 14.23 10.34 -7.39
N VAL A 191 13.62 11.44 -6.97
CA VAL A 191 12.19 11.71 -7.18
C VAL A 191 11.89 11.80 -8.67
N ARG A 192 12.69 12.50 -9.47
CA ARG A 192 12.52 12.56 -10.93
C ARG A 192 12.57 11.16 -11.57
N GLY A 193 13.48 10.28 -11.09
CA GLY A 193 13.55 8.90 -11.53
C GLY A 193 12.28 8.10 -11.16
N VAL A 194 11.79 8.23 -9.94
CA VAL A 194 10.55 7.57 -9.49
C VAL A 194 9.34 8.09 -10.27
N LEU A 195 9.21 9.40 -10.45
CA LEU A 195 8.11 9.99 -11.20
C LEU A 195 8.11 9.53 -12.65
N SER A 196 9.28 9.50 -13.32
CA SER A 196 9.38 9.03 -14.70
C SER A 196 9.03 7.55 -14.87
N LEU A 197 9.16 6.74 -13.81
CA LEU A 197 8.84 5.31 -13.84
C LEU A 197 7.38 5.03 -13.46
N CYS A 198 6.82 5.83 -12.54
CA CYS A 198 5.52 5.55 -11.94
C CYS A 198 4.37 6.36 -12.56
N TYR A 199 4.63 7.56 -13.11
CA TYR A 199 3.61 8.42 -13.67
C TYR A 199 3.51 8.26 -15.19
N GLY A 200 2.31 8.31 -15.72
CA GLY A 200 2.04 8.34 -17.15
C GLY A 200 2.48 9.66 -17.81
N ASP A 201 2.34 10.76 -17.08
CA ASP A 201 2.89 12.07 -17.41
C ASP A 201 3.43 12.78 -16.16
N PRO A 202 4.74 12.66 -15.88
CA PRO A 202 5.37 13.32 -14.72
C PRO A 202 5.24 14.84 -14.68
N ARG A 203 4.91 15.49 -15.83
CA ARG A 203 4.74 16.95 -15.90
C ARG A 203 3.46 17.43 -15.24
N GLN A 204 2.51 16.55 -14.94
CA GLN A 204 1.29 16.86 -14.21
C GLN A 204 1.52 17.05 -12.71
N VAL A 205 2.68 16.64 -12.19
CA VAL A 205 3.03 16.85 -10.80
C VAL A 205 3.29 18.34 -10.57
N THR A 206 2.52 18.94 -9.68
CA THR A 206 2.68 20.36 -9.33
C THR A 206 4.03 20.61 -8.64
N ASP A 207 4.51 21.86 -8.69
CA ASP A 207 5.76 22.24 -7.97
C ASP A 207 5.66 21.96 -6.48
N GLU A 208 4.48 22.13 -5.89
CA GLU A 208 4.22 21.79 -4.50
C GLU A 208 4.31 20.27 -4.27
N GLY A 209 3.65 19.47 -5.10
CA GLY A 209 3.70 18.01 -5.05
C GLY A 209 5.12 17.48 -5.22
N PHE A 210 5.89 18.10 -6.12
CA PHE A 210 7.31 17.74 -6.31
C PHE A 210 8.15 18.05 -5.08
N ARG A 211 7.99 19.24 -4.46
CA ARG A 211 8.70 19.59 -3.21
C ARG A 211 8.38 18.57 -2.10
N HIS A 212 7.10 18.23 -1.92
CA HIS A 212 6.71 17.24 -0.91
C HIS A 212 7.30 15.85 -1.19
N ALA A 213 7.35 15.43 -2.45
CA ALA A 213 7.99 14.17 -2.81
C ALA A 213 9.50 14.19 -2.51
N VAL A 214 10.18 15.33 -2.69
CA VAL A 214 11.60 15.50 -2.35
C VAL A 214 11.80 15.42 -0.83
N GLU A 215 11.01 16.14 -0.04
CA GLU A 215 11.07 16.10 1.42
C GLU A 215 10.86 14.69 1.97
N GLU A 216 9.87 13.97 1.41
CA GLU A 216 9.61 12.59 1.79
C GLU A 216 10.74 11.64 1.36
N MET A 217 11.35 11.85 0.18
CA MET A 217 12.51 11.08 -0.25
C MET A 217 13.72 11.29 0.66
N GLU A 218 14.00 12.53 1.05
CA GLU A 218 15.07 12.86 2.02
C GLU A 218 14.84 12.12 3.33
N ARG A 219 13.62 12.18 3.87
CA ARG A 219 13.24 11.48 5.09
C ARG A 219 13.46 9.98 4.99
N ARG A 220 13.03 9.34 3.89
CA ARG A 220 13.19 7.89 3.67
C ARG A 220 14.66 7.48 3.59
N LEU A 221 15.51 8.30 2.97
CA LEU A 221 16.93 8.01 2.85
C LEU A 221 17.67 8.07 4.20
N GLU A 222 17.12 8.78 5.20
CA GLU A 222 17.63 8.81 6.57
C GLU A 222 17.29 7.52 7.35
N LEU A 223 16.31 6.72 6.90
CA LEU A 223 15.92 5.49 7.56
C LEU A 223 16.96 4.38 7.33
N PRO A 224 17.56 3.81 8.39
CA PRO A 224 18.66 2.85 8.24
C PRO A 224 18.24 1.55 7.57
N TYR A 225 16.95 1.25 7.55
CA TYR A 225 16.37 0.02 6.99
C TYR A 225 15.79 0.19 5.58
N PHE A 226 15.75 1.42 5.03
CA PHE A 226 15.07 1.69 3.76
C PHE A 226 15.52 0.78 2.61
N TRP A 227 16.84 0.66 2.39
CA TRP A 227 17.37 -0.15 1.30
C TRP A 227 17.21 -1.66 1.54
N ASP A 228 17.28 -2.09 2.81
CA ASP A 228 17.04 -3.50 3.17
C ASP A 228 15.59 -3.88 2.97
N ALA A 229 14.65 -3.05 3.41
CA ALA A 229 13.21 -3.23 3.17
C ALA A 229 12.88 -3.27 1.67
N MET A 230 13.46 -2.36 0.87
CA MET A 230 13.32 -2.33 -0.58
C MET A 230 13.81 -3.63 -1.22
N ALA A 231 15.02 -4.08 -0.88
CA ALA A 231 15.61 -5.29 -1.43
C ALA A 231 14.81 -6.56 -1.09
N ARG A 232 14.44 -6.71 0.19
CA ARG A 232 13.71 -7.88 0.68
C ARG A 232 12.29 -7.94 0.15
N SER A 233 11.58 -6.80 0.09
CA SER A 233 10.23 -6.75 -0.49
C SER A 233 10.26 -6.97 -2.00
N SER A 234 11.26 -6.45 -2.72
CA SER A 234 11.45 -6.75 -4.15
C SER A 234 11.66 -8.24 -4.36
N ARG A 235 12.48 -8.89 -3.52
CA ARG A 235 12.64 -10.36 -3.55
C ARG A 235 11.34 -11.06 -3.24
N GLY A 236 10.58 -10.59 -2.24
CA GLY A 236 9.26 -11.14 -1.91
C GLY A 236 8.27 -11.10 -3.07
N ILE A 237 8.31 -10.05 -3.91
CA ILE A 237 7.52 -9.97 -5.15
C ILE A 237 7.98 -11.04 -6.15
N VAL A 238 9.31 -11.14 -6.40
CA VAL A 238 9.87 -12.15 -7.32
C VAL A 238 9.56 -13.57 -6.87
N ASP A 239 9.72 -13.85 -5.57
CA ASP A 239 9.40 -15.14 -4.98
C ASP A 239 7.91 -15.47 -5.12
N ALA A 240 7.02 -14.49 -4.93
CA ALA A 240 5.59 -14.67 -5.12
C ALA A 240 5.21 -14.99 -6.58
N TYR A 241 6.04 -14.60 -7.56
CA TYR A 241 5.85 -14.95 -8.96
C TYR A 241 6.22 -16.40 -9.27
N THR A 242 7.07 -17.01 -8.46
CA THR A 242 7.52 -18.39 -8.61
C THR A 242 6.73 -19.38 -7.75
N LEU A 243 5.97 -18.91 -6.77
CA LEU A 243 5.11 -19.75 -5.93
C LEU A 243 4.05 -20.46 -6.75
N GLY A 244 4.07 -21.78 -6.68
CA GLY A 244 3.10 -22.65 -7.32
C GLY A 244 1.93 -23.07 -6.42
N GLY A 245 1.03 -23.89 -6.98
CA GLY A 245 -0.09 -24.47 -6.26
C GLY A 245 -1.06 -23.44 -5.70
N GLN A 246 -1.62 -23.74 -4.54
CA GLN A 246 -2.61 -22.86 -3.88
C GLN A 246 -2.02 -21.54 -3.36
N HIS A 247 -0.71 -21.41 -3.26
CA HIS A 247 -0.02 -20.20 -2.81
C HIS A 247 0.28 -19.22 -3.95
N GLY A 248 0.13 -19.63 -5.19
CA GLY A 248 0.28 -18.74 -6.35
C GLY A 248 -0.77 -17.63 -6.37
N LEU A 249 -0.36 -16.39 -6.64
CA LEU A 249 -1.26 -15.23 -6.60
C LEU A 249 -2.45 -15.35 -7.58
N TRP A 250 -2.27 -15.95 -8.75
CA TRP A 250 -3.39 -16.20 -9.68
C TRP A 250 -4.41 -17.20 -9.11
N ARG A 251 -3.95 -18.26 -8.42
CA ARG A 251 -4.85 -19.20 -7.73
C ARG A 251 -5.57 -18.55 -6.56
N GLN A 252 -4.95 -17.58 -5.93
CA GLN A 252 -5.61 -16.78 -4.88
C GLN A 252 -6.63 -15.82 -5.47
N ALA A 253 -6.33 -15.16 -6.59
CA ALA A 253 -7.26 -14.31 -7.31
C ALA A 253 -8.55 -15.04 -7.71
N GLU A 254 -8.45 -16.33 -8.14
CA GLU A 254 -9.60 -17.20 -8.43
C GLU A 254 -10.51 -17.45 -7.21
N ARG A 255 -9.97 -17.30 -6.00
CA ARG A 255 -10.67 -17.56 -4.71
C ARG A 255 -11.24 -16.31 -4.06
N VAL A 256 -10.94 -15.14 -4.58
CA VAL A 256 -11.49 -13.89 -4.05
C VAL A 256 -12.99 -13.89 -4.26
N LEU A 257 -13.74 -13.71 -3.17
CA LEU A 257 -15.21 -13.68 -3.17
C LEU A 257 -15.75 -12.25 -3.16
N ALA A 258 -14.96 -11.30 -2.64
CA ALA A 258 -15.37 -9.92 -2.53
C ALA A 258 -15.58 -9.27 -3.90
N PRO A 259 -16.64 -8.46 -4.09
CA PRO A 259 -16.79 -7.61 -5.27
C PRO A 259 -15.50 -6.85 -5.54
N THR A 260 -14.98 -6.93 -6.78
CA THR A 260 -13.63 -6.45 -7.08
C THR A 260 -13.64 -5.37 -8.16
N LEU A 261 -12.91 -4.27 -7.92
CA LEU A 261 -12.56 -3.26 -8.91
C LEU A 261 -11.08 -3.40 -9.28
N LEU A 262 -10.80 -3.51 -10.56
CA LEU A 262 -9.47 -3.53 -11.14
C LEU A 262 -9.20 -2.20 -11.85
N VAL A 263 -8.09 -1.53 -11.53
CA VAL A 263 -7.68 -0.26 -12.16
C VAL A 263 -6.34 -0.44 -12.82
N TYR A 264 -6.23 -0.12 -14.11
CA TYR A 264 -4.99 -0.23 -14.87
C TYR A 264 -4.69 1.03 -15.68
N GLY A 265 -3.45 1.49 -15.60
CA GLY A 265 -2.94 2.60 -16.39
C GLY A 265 -2.39 2.16 -17.76
N GLY A 266 -2.74 2.89 -18.81
CA GLY A 266 -2.27 2.60 -20.18
C GLY A 266 -0.79 2.90 -20.37
N ARG A 267 -0.22 3.82 -19.59
CA ARG A 267 1.20 4.23 -19.61
C ARG A 267 2.01 3.64 -18.44
N ASP A 268 1.46 2.66 -17.73
CA ASP A 268 2.18 1.98 -16.64
C ASP A 268 3.43 1.27 -17.19
N GLN A 269 4.60 1.62 -16.63
CA GLN A 269 5.87 1.07 -17.03
C GLN A 269 6.33 -0.11 -16.14
N LEU A 270 5.62 -0.40 -15.05
CA LEU A 270 5.96 -1.45 -14.10
C LEU A 270 5.07 -2.68 -14.27
N VAL A 271 3.77 -2.48 -14.40
CA VAL A 271 2.78 -3.55 -14.64
C VAL A 271 2.19 -3.38 -16.03
N SER A 272 2.29 -4.42 -16.85
CA SER A 272 1.81 -4.33 -18.24
C SER A 272 0.28 -4.17 -18.28
N TYR A 273 -0.19 -3.21 -19.07
CA TYR A 273 -1.62 -3.02 -19.34
C TYR A 273 -2.31 -4.31 -19.86
N ARG A 274 -1.57 -5.22 -20.50
CA ARG A 274 -2.08 -6.52 -20.95
C ARG A 274 -2.59 -7.38 -19.79
N MET A 275 -2.12 -7.12 -18.56
CA MET A 275 -2.54 -7.84 -17.37
C MET A 275 -3.99 -7.53 -16.99
N ALA A 276 -4.55 -6.37 -17.42
CA ALA A 276 -5.91 -5.97 -17.14
C ALA A 276 -6.95 -7.01 -17.57
N HIS A 277 -6.84 -7.52 -18.81
CA HIS A 277 -7.76 -8.53 -19.33
C HIS A 277 -7.61 -9.88 -18.61
N ARG A 278 -6.39 -10.28 -18.30
CA ARG A 278 -6.15 -11.52 -17.54
C ARG A 278 -6.72 -11.40 -16.13
N ALA A 279 -6.51 -10.27 -15.46
CA ALA A 279 -7.05 -10.04 -14.13
C ALA A 279 -8.58 -10.02 -14.15
N ALA A 280 -9.20 -9.32 -15.09
CA ALA A 280 -10.65 -9.28 -15.24
C ALA A 280 -11.26 -10.67 -15.51
N ALA A 281 -10.55 -11.55 -16.24
CA ALA A 281 -10.98 -12.92 -16.46
C ALA A 281 -10.78 -13.84 -15.23
N THR A 282 -9.88 -13.46 -14.31
CA THR A 282 -9.52 -14.29 -13.14
C THR A 282 -10.33 -13.91 -11.90
N PHE A 283 -10.47 -12.60 -11.60
CA PHE A 283 -11.31 -12.13 -10.50
C PHE A 283 -12.78 -12.16 -10.92
N ARG A 284 -13.54 -13.08 -10.33
CA ARG A 284 -14.95 -13.34 -10.73
C ARG A 284 -15.80 -12.10 -10.55
N GLY A 285 -16.55 -11.73 -11.60
CA GLY A 285 -17.47 -10.60 -11.54
C GLY A 285 -16.80 -9.25 -11.29
N SER A 286 -15.48 -9.13 -11.54
CA SER A 286 -14.77 -7.88 -11.34
C SER A 286 -15.19 -6.81 -12.36
N ARG A 287 -15.12 -5.55 -11.91
CA ARG A 287 -15.19 -4.36 -12.77
C ARG A 287 -13.79 -3.96 -13.18
N LEU A 288 -13.63 -3.47 -14.40
CA LEU A 288 -12.36 -3.01 -14.93
C LEU A 288 -12.46 -1.53 -15.31
N LEU A 289 -11.68 -0.68 -14.63
CA LEU A 289 -11.41 0.69 -15.01
C LEU A 289 -10.06 0.75 -15.71
N THR A 290 -10.03 1.26 -16.93
CA THR A 290 -8.79 1.50 -17.67
C THR A 290 -8.61 2.99 -17.88
N LEU A 291 -7.43 3.51 -17.52
CA LEU A 291 -7.07 4.92 -17.66
C LEU A 291 -5.92 5.03 -18.66
N PRO A 292 -6.19 5.33 -19.96
CA PRO A 292 -5.18 5.26 -21.02
C PRO A 292 -3.94 6.10 -20.76
N GLU A 293 -4.10 7.25 -20.11
CA GLU A 293 -3.03 8.21 -19.85
C GLU A 293 -2.33 8.01 -18.49
N ALA A 294 -2.92 7.23 -17.59
CA ALA A 294 -2.36 6.98 -16.26
C ALA A 294 -1.16 6.03 -16.31
N GLY A 295 -0.23 6.23 -15.40
CA GLY A 295 0.88 5.33 -15.11
C GLY A 295 0.51 4.30 -14.03
N HIS A 296 1.49 3.97 -13.20
CA HIS A 296 1.43 2.94 -12.17
C HIS A 296 0.65 3.37 -10.91
N VAL A 297 0.53 4.65 -10.68
CA VAL A 297 -0.06 5.25 -9.46
C VAL A 297 -1.31 6.05 -9.79
N ALA A 298 -2.26 5.41 -10.50
CA ALA A 298 -3.48 6.03 -10.97
C ALA A 298 -4.28 6.76 -9.87
N MET A 299 -4.21 6.29 -8.60
CA MET A 299 -4.83 6.93 -7.44
C MET A 299 -4.19 8.29 -7.06
N MET A 300 -2.99 8.56 -7.57
CA MET A 300 -2.29 9.84 -7.37
C MET A 300 -2.39 10.75 -8.60
N GLU A 301 -2.49 10.16 -9.80
CA GLU A 301 -2.54 10.90 -11.06
C GLU A 301 -3.97 11.31 -11.44
N TYR A 302 -4.94 10.42 -11.18
CA TYR A 302 -6.35 10.56 -11.55
C TYR A 302 -7.27 10.19 -10.38
N PRO A 303 -7.09 10.79 -9.18
CA PRO A 303 -7.80 10.40 -7.97
C PRO A 303 -9.32 10.50 -8.10
N GLU A 304 -9.84 11.49 -8.86
CA GLU A 304 -11.28 11.68 -9.05
C GLU A 304 -11.91 10.53 -9.85
N GLN A 305 -11.22 10.05 -10.90
CA GLN A 305 -11.71 8.94 -11.72
C GLN A 305 -11.67 7.62 -10.96
N VAL A 306 -10.59 7.40 -10.19
CA VAL A 306 -10.48 6.23 -9.30
C VAL A 306 -11.52 6.29 -8.19
N ALA A 307 -11.73 7.47 -7.60
CA ALA A 307 -12.76 7.67 -6.57
C ALA A 307 -14.15 7.39 -7.11
N ALA A 308 -14.50 7.87 -8.31
CA ALA A 308 -15.81 7.63 -8.91
C ALA A 308 -16.11 6.13 -9.05
N ALA A 309 -15.17 5.35 -9.60
CA ALA A 309 -15.33 3.89 -9.73
C ALA A 309 -15.35 3.16 -8.38
N LEU A 310 -14.56 3.64 -7.40
CA LEU A 310 -14.55 3.10 -6.04
C LEU A 310 -15.89 3.36 -5.33
N ARG A 311 -16.46 4.57 -5.48
CA ARG A 311 -17.77 4.94 -4.94
C ARG A 311 -18.87 4.02 -5.46
N GLU A 312 -18.91 3.77 -6.78
CA GLU A 312 -19.86 2.84 -7.38
C GLU A 312 -19.74 1.43 -6.76
N LEU A 313 -18.50 0.90 -6.63
CA LEU A 313 -18.28 -0.41 -6.02
C LEU A 313 -18.78 -0.47 -4.56
N ILE A 314 -18.51 0.57 -3.77
CA ILE A 314 -18.89 0.66 -2.35
C ILE A 314 -20.41 0.71 -2.22
N THR A 315 -21.08 1.56 -3.01
CA THR A 315 -22.54 1.74 -2.98
C THR A 315 -23.27 0.46 -3.35
N ASP A 316 -22.88 -0.19 -4.44
CA ASP A 316 -23.51 -1.43 -4.87
C ASP A 316 -23.31 -2.58 -3.88
N ALA A 317 -22.16 -2.64 -3.19
CA ALA A 317 -21.92 -3.63 -2.15
C ALA A 317 -22.80 -3.39 -0.90
N ALA A 318 -23.13 -2.14 -0.60
CA ALA A 318 -24.03 -1.80 0.49
C ALA A 318 -25.49 -2.20 0.17
N ASP A 319 -25.93 -2.00 -1.06
CA ASP A 319 -27.28 -2.34 -1.51
C ASP A 319 -27.53 -3.86 -1.44
N VAL A 320 -26.55 -4.69 -1.85
CA VAL A 320 -26.63 -6.15 -1.75
C VAL A 320 -26.77 -6.62 -0.30
N THR A 321 -25.97 -6.04 0.61
CA THR A 321 -26.02 -6.41 2.04
C THR A 321 -27.37 -6.03 2.68
N SER A 322 -27.94 -4.92 2.27
CA SER A 322 -29.26 -4.46 2.75
C SER A 322 -30.41 -5.33 2.27
N ALA A 323 -30.32 -5.87 1.06
CA ALA A 323 -31.32 -6.76 0.48
C ALA A 323 -31.33 -8.16 1.15
N GLU A 324 -30.17 -8.67 1.53
CA GLU A 324 -30.02 -9.97 2.21
C GLU A 324 -30.43 -9.92 3.69
N GLY A 325 -30.27 -8.77 4.38
CA GLY A 325 -30.65 -8.58 5.78
C GLY A 325 -32.13 -8.29 6.02
N GLY A 326 -32.91 -8.04 4.96
CA GLY A 326 -34.36 -7.73 5.00
C GLY A 326 -35.28 -8.91 4.70
N SER A 327 -34.73 -10.11 4.47
CA SER A 327 -35.47 -11.37 4.25
C SER A 327 -35.36 -12.25 5.48
#